data_42bf72bb0bc96cee3e99815d14974426
#
_entry.id   42bf72bb0bc96cee3e99815d14974426
#
_cell.length_a   1.000
_cell.length_b   1.000
_cell.length_c   1.000
_cell.angle_alpha   90.00
_cell.angle_beta   90.00
_cell.angle_gamma   90.00
#
_symmetry.space_group_name_H-M   'P 1'
#
loop_
_entity.id
_entity.type
_entity.pdbx_description
1 polymer ?
#
loop_
_entity_poly.entity_id
_entity_poly.type
_entity_poly.pdbx_seq_one_letter_code
_entity_poly.pdbx_strand_id
1 'polypeptide(L)'
;SRSMTLKLITIYLMSLLYISSGVQHFANAGWFMKIMPPYLSFHKELVYLSGVFEIILGTMLLFEKTRFLAGWGLILLLIAVFPANIYAAQTNGAAMGTSAAVAWGRLPFQAVFIALAYWHTKV
;
A
#
# COMPACT_ATOMS: atom_id res chain seq x y z
N SER A 1 -12.14 -22.61 11.07
CA SER A 1 -12.41 -21.82 12.26
C SER A 1 -12.78 -20.39 11.87
N ARG A 2 -13.38 -19.65 12.79
CA ARG A 2 -13.75 -18.24 12.58
C ARG A 2 -12.51 -17.39 12.28
N SER A 3 -11.41 -17.66 12.97
CA SER A 3 -10.15 -16.94 12.77
C SER A 3 -9.58 -17.18 11.36
N MET A 4 -9.61 -18.42 10.87
CA MET A 4 -9.17 -18.75 9.53
C MET A 4 -10.06 -18.09 8.47
N THR A 5 -11.37 -18.05 8.69
CA THR A 5 -12.30 -17.40 7.78
C THR A 5 -12.04 -15.90 7.71
N LEU A 6 -11.86 -15.23 8.85
CA LEU A 6 -11.53 -13.82 8.89
C LEU A 6 -10.21 -13.54 8.18
N LYS A 7 -9.21 -14.39 8.38
CA LYS A 7 -7.92 -14.25 7.71
C LYS A 7 -8.08 -14.30 6.19
N LEU A 8 -8.83 -15.27 5.67
CA LEU A 8 -9.07 -15.37 4.23
C LEU A 8 -9.85 -14.19 3.68
N ILE A 9 -10.84 -13.69 4.41
CA ILE A 9 -11.58 -12.50 3.99
C ILE A 9 -10.62 -11.31 3.86
N THR A 10 -9.76 -11.09 4.86
CA THR A 10 -8.80 -9.98 4.81
C THR A 10 -7.76 -10.17 3.71
N ILE A 11 -7.34 -11.41 3.43
CA ILE A 11 -6.43 -11.70 2.32
C ILE A 11 -7.05 -11.27 0.99
N TYR A 12 -8.31 -11.66 0.74
CA TYR A 12 -8.97 -11.30 -0.52
C TYR A 12 -9.24 -9.80 -0.63
N LEU A 13 -9.66 -9.16 0.46
CA LEU A 13 -9.86 -7.72 0.48
C LEU A 13 -8.57 -6.96 0.22
N MET A 14 -7.49 -7.33 0.90
CA MET A 14 -6.20 -6.66 0.74
C MET A 14 -5.62 -6.91 -0.65
N SER A 15 -5.76 -8.12 -1.18
CA SER A 15 -5.35 -8.42 -2.55
C SER A 15 -6.06 -7.49 -3.55
N LEU A 16 -7.38 -7.35 -3.42
CA LEU A 16 -8.16 -6.47 -4.28
C LEU A 16 -7.71 -5.02 -4.14
N LEU A 17 -7.48 -4.55 -2.93
CA LEU A 17 -7.03 -3.18 -2.67
C LEU A 17 -5.65 -2.92 -3.29
N TYR A 18 -4.69 -3.83 -3.12
CA TYR A 18 -3.34 -3.65 -3.67
C TYR A 18 -3.35 -3.69 -5.19
N ILE A 19 -4.06 -4.65 -5.80
CA ILE A 19 -4.15 -4.73 -7.25
C ILE A 19 -4.81 -3.47 -7.81
N SER A 20 -5.92 -3.03 -7.22
CA SER A 20 -6.64 -1.83 -7.64
C SER A 20 -5.76 -0.59 -7.49
N SER A 21 -5.09 -0.44 -6.35
CA SER A 21 -4.18 0.68 -6.10
C SER A 21 -3.02 0.67 -7.09
N GLY A 22 -2.45 -0.50 -7.35
CA GLY A 22 -1.36 -0.62 -8.32
C GLY A 22 -1.79 -0.20 -9.73
N VAL A 23 -2.98 -0.59 -10.15
CA VAL A 23 -3.54 -0.14 -11.43
C VAL A 23 -3.70 1.38 -11.44
N GLN A 24 -4.17 1.98 -10.34
CA GLN A 24 -4.32 3.42 -10.23
C GLN A 24 -3.00 4.18 -10.32
N HIS A 25 -1.89 3.58 -9.90
CA HIS A 25 -0.56 4.18 -10.07
C HIS A 25 -0.24 4.43 -11.55
N PHE A 26 -0.81 3.65 -12.45
CA PHE A 26 -0.65 3.86 -13.89
C PHE A 26 -1.77 4.75 -14.46
N ALA A 27 -3.02 4.52 -14.08
CA ALA A 27 -4.16 5.25 -14.60
C ALA A 27 -4.19 6.72 -14.13
N ASN A 28 -3.73 6.98 -12.89
CA ASN A 28 -3.71 8.30 -12.27
C ASN A 28 -2.33 8.64 -11.70
N ALA A 29 -1.28 8.38 -12.46
CA ALA A 29 0.11 8.58 -12.03
C ALA A 29 0.36 10.00 -11.52
N GLY A 30 -0.23 11.00 -12.17
CA GLY A 30 -0.07 12.41 -11.79
C GLY A 30 -0.53 12.70 -10.36
N TRP A 31 -1.60 12.06 -9.92
CA TRP A 31 -2.07 12.23 -8.54
C TRP A 31 -1.05 11.68 -7.54
N PHE A 32 -0.50 10.48 -7.81
CA PHE A 32 0.51 9.88 -6.93
C PHE A 32 1.80 10.67 -6.91
N MET A 33 2.17 11.31 -8.03
CA MET A 33 3.36 12.14 -8.08
C MET A 33 3.25 13.37 -7.17
N LYS A 34 2.03 13.87 -6.94
CA LYS A 34 1.81 15.03 -6.06
C LYS A 34 2.19 14.77 -4.61
N ILE A 35 2.09 13.52 -4.14
CA ILE A 35 2.43 13.15 -2.77
C ILE A 35 3.86 12.63 -2.63
N MET A 36 4.61 12.60 -3.72
CA MET A 36 6.03 12.24 -3.64
C MET A 36 6.81 13.36 -2.96
N PRO A 37 7.62 13.02 -1.92
CA PRO A 37 8.42 14.05 -1.25
C PRO A 37 9.34 14.77 -2.23
N PRO A 38 9.46 16.11 -2.12
CA PRO A 38 10.31 16.87 -3.05
C PRO A 38 11.78 16.48 -3.06
N TYR A 39 12.28 15.90 -1.95
CA TYR A 39 13.68 15.48 -1.85
C TYR A 39 14.00 14.20 -2.62
N LEU A 40 12.97 13.48 -3.11
CA LEU A 40 13.17 12.28 -3.91
C LEU A 40 13.22 12.64 -5.40
N SER A 41 14.11 11.96 -6.12
CA SER A 41 14.18 12.05 -7.58
C SER A 41 13.34 10.95 -8.22
N PHE A 42 13.12 11.03 -9.53
CA PHE A 42 12.46 9.99 -10.31
C PHE A 42 11.05 9.67 -9.83
N HIS A 43 10.23 10.70 -9.58
CA HIS A 43 8.86 10.53 -9.05
C HIS A 43 8.03 9.57 -9.90
N LYS A 44 8.03 9.77 -11.22
CA LYS A 44 7.23 8.95 -12.15
C LYS A 44 7.65 7.49 -12.11
N GLU A 45 8.97 7.24 -12.15
CA GLU A 45 9.52 5.90 -12.14
C GLU A 45 9.21 5.19 -10.82
N LEU A 46 9.32 5.90 -9.69
CA LEU A 46 9.00 5.33 -8.38
C LEU A 46 7.51 5.03 -8.24
N VAL A 47 6.63 5.89 -8.78
CA VAL A 47 5.19 5.64 -8.77
C VAL A 47 4.87 4.38 -9.57
N TYR A 48 5.41 4.25 -10.78
CA TYR A 48 5.20 3.08 -11.61
C TYR A 48 5.77 1.82 -10.98
N LEU A 49 6.96 1.89 -10.42
CA LEU A 49 7.60 0.76 -9.75
C LEU A 49 6.75 0.28 -8.57
N SER A 50 6.25 1.21 -7.76
CA SER A 50 5.35 0.87 -6.65
C SER A 50 4.07 0.19 -7.15
N GLY A 51 3.51 0.70 -8.25
CA GLY A 51 2.31 0.11 -8.87
C GLY A 51 2.55 -1.32 -9.34
N VAL A 52 3.68 -1.58 -9.98
CA VAL A 52 4.05 -2.93 -10.41
C VAL A 52 4.15 -3.87 -9.22
N PHE A 53 4.86 -3.46 -8.17
CA PHE A 53 4.99 -4.29 -6.97
C PHE A 53 3.64 -4.53 -6.29
N GLU A 54 2.77 -3.53 -6.23
CA GLU A 54 1.43 -3.71 -5.64
C GLU A 54 0.62 -4.75 -6.41
N ILE A 55 0.66 -4.72 -7.74
CA ILE A 55 -0.06 -5.69 -8.57
C ILE A 55 0.52 -7.08 -8.39
N ILE A 56 1.84 -7.21 -8.45
CA ILE A 56 2.51 -8.52 -8.33
C ILE A 56 2.27 -9.10 -6.94
N LEU A 57 2.55 -8.33 -5.90
CA LEU A 57 2.45 -8.83 -4.52
C LEU A 57 0.99 -9.06 -4.12
N GLY A 58 0.08 -8.19 -4.56
CA GLY A 58 -1.36 -8.40 -4.34
C GLY A 58 -1.86 -9.67 -4.99
N THR A 59 -1.40 -9.97 -6.20
CA THR A 59 -1.74 -11.22 -6.89
C THR A 59 -1.14 -12.43 -6.19
N MET A 60 0.13 -12.35 -5.80
CA MET A 60 0.81 -13.42 -5.07
C MET A 60 0.14 -13.74 -3.73
N LEU A 61 -0.49 -12.73 -3.11
CA LEU A 61 -1.18 -12.91 -1.83
C LEU A 61 -2.36 -13.88 -1.96
N LEU A 62 -2.97 -13.98 -3.13
CA LEU A 62 -4.11 -14.86 -3.37
C LEU A 62 -3.75 -16.35 -3.27
N PHE A 63 -2.50 -16.70 -3.55
CA PHE A 63 -2.07 -18.09 -3.66
C PHE A 63 -1.30 -18.50 -2.41
N GLU A 64 -1.71 -19.61 -1.82
CA GLU A 64 -1.14 -20.10 -0.58
C GLU A 64 0.38 -20.28 -0.65
N LYS A 65 0.87 -20.78 -1.78
CA LYS A 65 2.30 -21.08 -1.97
C LYS A 65 3.17 -19.82 -2.01
N THR A 66 2.63 -18.68 -2.44
CA THR A 66 3.40 -17.44 -2.57
C THR A 66 3.02 -16.41 -1.50
N ARG A 67 2.06 -16.72 -0.66
CA ARG A 67 1.51 -15.78 0.33
C ARG A 67 2.53 -15.32 1.35
N PHE A 68 3.42 -16.21 1.80
CA PHE A 68 4.49 -15.83 2.73
C PHE A 68 5.38 -14.73 2.15
N LEU A 69 5.86 -14.95 0.93
CA LEU A 69 6.68 -13.94 0.23
C LEU A 69 5.90 -12.66 -0.04
N ALA A 70 4.64 -12.80 -0.45
CA ALA A 70 3.78 -11.64 -0.71
C ALA A 70 3.59 -10.79 0.54
N GLY A 71 3.31 -11.42 1.67
CA GLY A 71 3.14 -10.70 2.94
C GLY A 71 4.36 -9.90 3.33
N TRP A 72 5.54 -10.52 3.30
CA TRP A 72 6.78 -9.81 3.61
C TRP A 72 7.12 -8.74 2.57
N GLY A 73 6.88 -9.02 1.29
CA GLY A 73 7.06 -8.04 0.23
C GLY A 73 6.18 -6.82 0.42
N LEU A 74 4.92 -7.02 0.82
CA LEU A 74 4.00 -5.93 1.10
C LEU A 74 4.42 -5.12 2.33
N ILE A 75 4.93 -5.77 3.37
CA ILE A 75 5.47 -5.05 4.54
C ILE A 75 6.61 -4.11 4.09
N LEU A 76 7.55 -4.63 3.30
CA LEU A 76 8.66 -3.81 2.79
C LEU A 76 8.16 -2.67 1.91
N LEU A 77 7.19 -2.95 1.05
CA LEU A 77 6.62 -1.92 0.17
C LEU A 77 5.90 -0.84 0.98
N LEU A 78 5.12 -1.21 1.99
CA LEU A 78 4.43 -0.27 2.86
C LEU A 78 5.42 0.63 3.60
N ILE A 79 6.52 0.06 4.08
CA ILE A 79 7.58 0.86 4.71
C ILE A 79 8.21 1.81 3.69
N ALA A 80 8.46 1.33 2.47
CA ALA A 80 9.10 2.13 1.42
C ALA A 80 8.23 3.32 0.98
N VAL A 81 6.89 3.18 1.00
CA VAL A 81 5.99 4.27 0.61
C VAL A 81 5.60 5.17 1.79
N PHE A 82 6.04 4.84 3.01
CA PHE A 82 5.73 5.64 4.20
C PHE A 82 6.12 7.12 4.04
N PRO A 83 7.28 7.47 3.45
CA PRO A 83 7.64 8.87 3.25
C PRO A 83 6.59 9.69 2.49
N ALA A 84 5.91 9.09 1.50
CA ALA A 84 4.84 9.77 0.76
C ALA A 84 3.64 10.08 1.68
N ASN A 85 3.25 9.15 2.54
CA ASN A 85 2.17 9.38 3.49
C ASN A 85 2.56 10.40 4.56
N ILE A 86 3.82 10.39 4.99
CA ILE A 86 4.34 11.40 5.92
C ILE A 86 4.28 12.78 5.26
N TYR A 87 4.71 12.89 4.01
CA TYR A 87 4.68 14.16 3.28
C TYR A 87 3.24 14.68 3.14
N ALA A 88 2.30 13.80 2.78
CA ALA A 88 0.89 14.16 2.70
C ALA A 88 0.37 14.71 4.05
N ALA A 89 0.74 14.07 5.16
CA ALA A 89 0.37 14.52 6.50
C ALA A 89 1.03 15.86 6.84
N GLN A 90 2.31 16.03 6.52
CA GLN A 90 3.05 17.27 6.79
C GLN A 90 2.47 18.47 6.04
N THR A 91 1.86 18.25 4.88
CA THR A 91 1.16 19.31 4.15
C THR A 91 -0.29 19.47 4.59
N ASN A 92 -0.70 18.78 5.67
CA ASN A 92 -2.08 18.76 6.17
C ASN A 92 -3.09 18.41 5.08
N GLY A 93 -2.71 17.47 4.21
CA GLY A 93 -3.57 16.97 3.15
C GLY A 93 -3.52 17.78 1.86
N ALA A 94 -2.84 18.93 1.83
CA ALA A 94 -2.81 19.78 0.64
C ALA A 94 -2.21 19.07 -0.58
N ALA A 95 -1.13 18.32 -0.38
CA ALA A 95 -0.49 17.57 -1.48
C ALA A 95 -1.42 16.52 -2.09
N MET A 96 -2.31 15.94 -1.28
CA MET A 96 -3.30 14.96 -1.73
C MET A 96 -4.58 15.59 -2.25
N GLY A 97 -4.78 16.88 -2.08
CA GLY A 97 -6.07 17.52 -2.37
C GLY A 97 -7.17 17.09 -1.42
N THR A 98 -6.85 16.80 -0.16
CA THR A 98 -7.81 16.35 0.86
C THR A 98 -7.60 17.08 2.18
N SER A 99 -8.36 16.68 3.22
CA SER A 99 -8.27 17.29 4.54
C SER A 99 -7.06 16.80 5.33
N ALA A 100 -6.68 17.58 6.35
CA ALA A 100 -5.64 17.15 7.30
C ALA A 100 -6.03 15.86 8.01
N ALA A 101 -7.30 15.72 8.39
CA ALA A 101 -7.78 14.52 9.09
C ALA A 101 -7.56 13.26 8.26
N VAL A 102 -7.86 13.30 6.96
CA VAL A 102 -7.64 12.16 6.05
C VAL A 102 -6.15 11.86 5.92
N ALA A 103 -5.31 12.88 5.67
CA ALA A 103 -3.88 12.69 5.47
C ALA A 103 -3.21 12.11 6.72
N TRP A 104 -3.52 12.65 7.91
CA TRP A 104 -2.98 12.14 9.17
C TRP A 104 -3.54 10.77 9.52
N GLY A 105 -4.83 10.53 9.20
CA GLY A 105 -5.48 9.24 9.43
C GLY A 105 -4.88 8.10 8.61
N ARG A 106 -4.27 8.38 7.46
CA ARG A 106 -3.62 7.37 6.64
C ARG A 106 -2.43 6.72 7.34
N LEU A 107 -1.78 7.41 8.28
CA LEU A 107 -0.62 6.86 8.99
C LEU A 107 -0.99 5.67 9.89
N PRO A 108 -2.00 5.78 10.79
CA PRO A 108 -2.46 4.61 11.56
C PRO A 108 -2.98 3.48 10.67
N PHE A 109 -3.69 3.79 9.59
CA PHE A 109 -4.15 2.76 8.67
C PHE A 109 -3.01 2.03 8.00
N GLN A 110 -1.91 2.72 7.70
CA GLN A 110 -0.72 2.07 7.15
C GLN A 110 -0.15 1.06 8.15
N ALA A 111 -0.13 1.40 9.44
CA ALA A 111 0.29 0.47 10.48
C ALA A 111 -0.64 -0.75 10.54
N VAL A 112 -1.95 -0.56 10.39
CA VAL A 112 -2.92 -1.66 10.32
C VAL A 112 -2.64 -2.56 9.12
N PHE A 113 -2.35 -1.99 7.97
CA PHE A 113 -2.03 -2.77 6.76
C PHE A 113 -0.76 -3.60 6.95
N ILE A 114 0.26 -3.04 7.60
CA ILE A 114 1.48 -3.78 7.93
C ILE A 114 1.14 -4.95 8.87
N ALA A 115 0.32 -4.73 9.89
CA ALA A 115 -0.10 -5.78 10.81
C ALA A 115 -0.88 -6.87 10.10
N LEU A 116 -1.78 -6.51 9.19
CA LEU A 116 -2.52 -7.49 8.38
C LEU A 116 -1.58 -8.29 7.48
N ALA A 117 -0.66 -7.63 6.80
CA ALA A 117 0.33 -8.31 5.96
C ALA A 117 1.17 -9.29 6.77
N TYR A 118 1.57 -8.91 7.97
CA TYR A 118 2.29 -9.81 8.88
C TYR A 118 1.45 -11.04 9.24
N TRP A 119 0.19 -10.83 9.58
CA TRP A 119 -0.72 -11.93 9.87
C TRP A 119 -0.85 -12.89 8.68
N HIS A 120 -0.93 -12.33 7.48
CA HIS A 120 -1.03 -13.13 6.26
C HIS A 120 0.20 -13.98 5.98
N THR A 121 1.36 -13.65 6.56
CA THR A 121 2.57 -14.48 6.45
C THR A 121 2.51 -15.74 7.30
N LYS A 122 1.60 -15.79 8.28
CA LYS A 122 1.49 -16.93 9.20
C LYS A 122 0.68 -18.04 8.54
N VAL A 123 1.15 -19.25 8.68
CA VAL A 123 0.50 -20.43 8.11
C VAL A 123 -0.57 -20.96 9.04
#